data_221ea96b20b60e1c21e75a5f599cc37b
#
_entry.id   221ea96b20b60e1c21e75a5f599cc37b
#
_cell.length_a   1.000
_cell.length_b   1.000
_cell.length_c   1.000
_cell.angle_alpha   90.00
_cell.angle_beta   90.00
_cell.angle_gamma   90.00
#
_symmetry.space_group_name_H-M   'P 1'
#
loop_
_entity.id
_entity.type
_entity.pdbx_description
1 polymer ?
#
loop_
_entity_poly.entity_id
_entity_poly.type
_entity_poly.pdbx_seq_one_letter_code
_entity_poly.pdbx_strand_id
1 'polypeptide(L)'
;MEMDLASVITAIGGLIGAIGGIYSIWCKFNQEEKNKLTDFKIEQYRKQEERRGYQRSANSAIVFGELWRILHECEASRVYIVQPHPLKHSAFLSIQFEVKRRGLEGMKMDVQSLPMEEVAAFSKQMAENLWMCFTNIDEQVTDRRAKSLLSSHGTKAVAIKKLSSSIDWVGSIFCEFTEEMKVTEEEVHQVMHEVAMNIQYNLPEFKEEKEIFES
;
A
#
# COMPACT_ATOMS: atom_id res chain seq x y z
N MET A 1 -57.51 -57.31 -25.25
CA MET A 1 -56.18 -56.79 -25.68
C MET A 1 -55.35 -56.64 -24.40
N GLU A 2 -54.73 -57.75 -23.98
CA GLU A 2 -53.86 -57.75 -22.78
C GLU A 2 -52.54 -57.13 -23.17
N MET A 3 -52.25 -55.97 -22.60
CA MET A 3 -50.90 -55.40 -22.70
C MET A 3 -49.95 -56.25 -21.85
N ASP A 4 -48.95 -56.84 -22.48
CA ASP A 4 -47.95 -57.63 -21.82
C ASP A 4 -47.16 -56.77 -20.81
N LEU A 5 -47.16 -57.24 -19.57
CA LEU A 5 -46.48 -56.51 -18.45
C LEU A 5 -45.02 -56.21 -18.76
N ALA A 6 -44.35 -57.07 -19.54
CA ALA A 6 -42.96 -56.90 -19.96
C ALA A 6 -42.78 -55.69 -20.90
N SER A 7 -43.74 -55.46 -21.82
CA SER A 7 -43.68 -54.30 -22.74
C SER A 7 -43.88 -52.98 -22.01
N VAL A 8 -44.70 -52.96 -20.96
CA VAL A 8 -44.90 -51.75 -20.11
C VAL A 8 -43.63 -51.42 -19.32
N ILE A 9 -42.97 -52.41 -18.72
CA ILE A 9 -41.71 -52.22 -17.99
C ILE A 9 -40.59 -51.73 -18.90
N THR A 10 -40.51 -52.29 -20.12
CA THR A 10 -39.50 -51.83 -21.09
C THR A 10 -39.72 -50.37 -21.53
N ALA A 11 -40.97 -49.99 -21.76
CA ALA A 11 -41.31 -48.61 -22.14
C ALA A 11 -41.02 -47.62 -21.01
N ILE A 12 -41.31 -47.95 -19.75
CA ILE A 12 -40.98 -47.12 -18.59
C ILE A 12 -39.47 -47.01 -18.42
N GLY A 13 -38.72 -48.11 -18.54
CA GLY A 13 -37.26 -48.12 -18.49
C GLY A 13 -36.61 -47.22 -19.55
N GLY A 14 -37.13 -47.27 -20.79
CA GLY A 14 -36.71 -46.42 -21.88
C GLY A 14 -36.96 -44.93 -21.62
N LEU A 15 -38.11 -44.61 -21.03
CA LEU A 15 -38.47 -43.24 -20.70
C LEU A 15 -37.60 -42.67 -19.57
N ILE A 16 -37.30 -43.44 -18.55
CA ILE A 16 -36.39 -43.06 -17.47
C ILE A 16 -34.97 -42.87 -18.01
N GLY A 17 -34.48 -43.71 -18.92
CA GLY A 17 -33.21 -43.58 -19.56
C GLY A 17 -33.08 -42.29 -20.43
N ALA A 18 -34.15 -41.98 -21.18
CA ALA A 18 -34.20 -40.77 -21.99
C ALA A 18 -34.15 -39.49 -21.13
N ILE A 19 -34.94 -39.44 -20.04
CA ILE A 19 -34.97 -38.33 -19.09
C ILE A 19 -33.59 -38.16 -18.43
N GLY A 20 -32.96 -39.27 -17.99
CA GLY A 20 -31.60 -39.24 -17.42
C GLY A 20 -30.55 -38.75 -18.39
N GLY A 21 -30.64 -39.12 -19.67
CA GLY A 21 -29.78 -38.63 -20.72
C GLY A 21 -29.90 -37.13 -20.96
N ILE A 22 -31.14 -36.62 -21.06
CA ILE A 22 -31.41 -35.17 -21.23
C ILE A 22 -30.90 -34.37 -20.02
N TYR A 23 -31.14 -34.87 -18.81
CA TYR A 23 -30.68 -34.25 -17.58
C TYR A 23 -29.12 -34.16 -17.51
N SER A 24 -28.45 -35.24 -17.90
CA SER A 24 -26.99 -35.26 -17.88
C SER A 24 -26.36 -34.27 -18.92
N ILE A 25 -26.98 -34.15 -20.10
CA ILE A 25 -26.60 -33.19 -21.13
C ILE A 25 -26.81 -31.74 -20.62
N TRP A 26 -27.96 -31.49 -20.01
CA TRP A 26 -28.28 -30.18 -19.44
C TRP A 26 -27.31 -29.80 -18.30
N CYS A 27 -26.97 -30.74 -17.41
CA CYS A 27 -26.00 -30.54 -16.34
C CYS A 27 -24.62 -30.22 -16.90
N LYS A 28 -24.14 -30.94 -17.94
CA LYS A 28 -22.84 -30.64 -18.61
C LYS A 28 -22.84 -29.26 -19.24
N PHE A 29 -23.90 -28.91 -19.95
CA PHE A 29 -24.02 -27.59 -20.62
C PHE A 29 -23.96 -26.46 -19.57
N ASN A 30 -24.73 -26.60 -18.48
CA ASN A 30 -24.77 -25.62 -17.40
C ASN A 30 -23.42 -25.50 -16.67
N GLN A 31 -22.66 -26.59 -16.60
CA GLN A 31 -21.32 -26.60 -15.99
C GLN A 31 -20.28 -25.98 -16.91
N GLU A 32 -20.39 -26.19 -18.22
CA GLU A 32 -19.50 -25.53 -19.20
C GLU A 32 -19.73 -24.03 -19.25
N GLU A 33 -20.97 -23.54 -19.17
CA GLU A 33 -21.26 -22.11 -19.09
C GLU A 33 -20.69 -21.47 -17.82
N LYS A 34 -20.86 -22.13 -16.66
CA LYS A 34 -20.29 -21.67 -15.39
C LYS A 34 -18.76 -21.62 -15.45
N ASN A 35 -18.12 -22.64 -16.03
CA ASN A 35 -16.68 -22.66 -16.19
C ASN A 35 -16.18 -21.52 -17.11
N LYS A 36 -16.83 -21.31 -18.26
CA LYS A 36 -16.51 -20.18 -19.15
C LYS A 36 -16.64 -18.81 -18.48
N LEU A 37 -17.70 -18.64 -17.67
CA LEU A 37 -17.88 -17.40 -16.90
C LEU A 37 -16.81 -17.22 -15.84
N THR A 38 -16.42 -18.30 -15.18
CA THR A 38 -15.35 -18.30 -14.18
C THR A 38 -14.00 -17.97 -14.83
N ASP A 39 -13.66 -18.63 -15.93
CA ASP A 39 -12.44 -18.39 -16.68
C ASP A 39 -12.36 -16.93 -17.18
N PHE A 40 -13.47 -16.40 -17.69
CA PHE A 40 -13.56 -15.01 -18.10
C PHE A 40 -13.31 -14.05 -16.93
N LYS A 41 -13.91 -14.31 -15.74
CA LYS A 41 -13.65 -13.50 -14.54
C LYS A 41 -12.18 -13.58 -14.12
N ILE A 42 -11.59 -14.76 -14.09
CA ILE A 42 -10.17 -14.95 -13.74
C ILE A 42 -9.28 -14.16 -14.70
N GLU A 43 -9.55 -14.23 -16.02
CA GLU A 43 -8.79 -13.47 -17.00
C GLU A 43 -8.94 -11.95 -16.83
N GLN A 44 -10.13 -11.46 -16.50
CA GLN A 44 -10.38 -10.05 -16.18
C GLN A 44 -9.58 -9.62 -14.94
N TYR A 45 -9.62 -10.42 -13.88
CA TYR A 45 -8.83 -10.13 -12.66
C TYR A 45 -7.34 -10.12 -12.95
N ARG A 46 -6.83 -11.07 -13.74
CA ARG A 46 -5.41 -11.12 -14.11
C ARG A 46 -4.98 -9.87 -14.89
N LYS A 47 -5.76 -9.47 -15.90
CA LYS A 47 -5.50 -8.25 -16.69
C LYS A 47 -5.55 -6.99 -15.81
N GLN A 48 -6.46 -6.95 -14.84
CA GLN A 48 -6.57 -5.83 -13.92
C GLN A 48 -5.35 -5.76 -12.99
N GLU A 49 -4.89 -6.90 -12.44
CA GLU A 49 -3.69 -6.97 -11.61
C GLU A 49 -2.42 -6.62 -12.39
N GLU A 50 -2.29 -7.07 -13.62
CA GLU A 50 -1.18 -6.68 -14.49
C GLU A 50 -1.14 -5.16 -14.71
N ARG A 51 -2.28 -4.54 -15.03
CA ARG A 51 -2.39 -3.07 -15.17
C ARG A 51 -2.03 -2.34 -13.89
N ARG A 52 -2.54 -2.81 -12.74
CA ARG A 52 -2.18 -2.26 -11.43
C ARG A 52 -0.69 -2.40 -11.14
N GLY A 53 -0.08 -3.52 -11.50
CA GLY A 53 1.37 -3.73 -11.37
C GLY A 53 2.19 -2.72 -12.18
N TYR A 54 1.85 -2.49 -13.43
CA TYR A 54 2.50 -1.47 -14.26
C TYR A 54 2.32 -0.06 -13.69
N GLN A 55 1.12 0.28 -13.25
CA GLN A 55 0.85 1.60 -12.67
C GLN A 55 1.61 1.80 -11.35
N ARG A 56 1.68 0.78 -10.48
CA ARG A 56 2.50 0.84 -9.24
C ARG A 56 3.96 1.06 -9.56
N SER A 57 4.51 0.38 -10.57
CA SER A 57 5.91 0.56 -10.99
C SER A 57 6.18 1.96 -11.52
N ALA A 58 5.30 2.49 -12.38
CA ALA A 58 5.41 3.85 -12.90
C ALA A 58 5.32 4.90 -11.78
N ASN A 59 4.35 4.78 -10.90
CA ASN A 59 4.18 5.66 -9.76
C ASN A 59 5.38 5.63 -8.82
N SER A 60 5.94 4.43 -8.55
CA SER A 60 7.14 4.29 -7.73
C SER A 60 8.33 5.00 -8.34
N ALA A 61 8.51 4.95 -9.67
CA ALA A 61 9.59 5.65 -10.34
C ALA A 61 9.49 7.18 -10.18
N ILE A 62 8.27 7.73 -10.24
CA ILE A 62 8.01 9.16 -9.98
C ILE A 62 8.38 9.49 -8.53
N VAL A 63 7.90 8.72 -7.56
CA VAL A 63 8.19 8.95 -6.14
C VAL A 63 9.69 8.93 -5.88
N PHE A 64 10.42 7.91 -6.38
CA PHE A 64 11.87 7.85 -6.24
C PHE A 64 12.59 9.04 -6.90
N GLY A 65 12.13 9.47 -8.08
CA GLY A 65 12.67 10.65 -8.76
C GLY A 65 12.57 11.91 -7.88
N GLU A 66 11.41 12.14 -7.27
CA GLU A 66 11.18 13.28 -6.37
C GLU A 66 11.98 13.16 -5.06
N LEU A 67 12.13 11.97 -4.49
CA LEU A 67 12.98 11.78 -3.31
C LEU A 67 14.46 12.05 -3.63
N TRP A 68 14.95 11.62 -4.79
CA TRP A 68 16.30 11.95 -5.25
C TRP A 68 16.48 13.45 -5.46
N ARG A 69 15.46 14.15 -5.97
CA ARG A 69 15.46 15.60 -6.10
C ARG A 69 15.67 16.28 -4.74
N ILE A 70 14.84 15.90 -3.72
CA ILE A 70 15.02 16.43 -2.36
C ILE A 70 16.42 16.14 -1.82
N LEU A 71 16.90 14.88 -1.96
CA LEU A 71 18.22 14.49 -1.46
C LEU A 71 19.35 15.36 -2.01
N HIS A 72 19.27 15.74 -3.29
CA HIS A 72 20.28 16.53 -3.95
C HIS A 72 20.12 18.01 -3.70
N GLU A 73 18.94 18.57 -3.88
CA GLU A 73 18.71 20.02 -3.75
C GLU A 73 18.82 20.50 -2.31
N CYS A 74 18.40 19.69 -1.33
CA CYS A 74 18.54 20.00 0.09
C CYS A 74 19.89 19.56 0.69
N GLU A 75 20.76 18.92 -0.08
CA GLU A 75 21.99 18.30 0.43
C GLU A 75 21.75 17.31 1.59
N ALA A 76 20.59 16.69 1.63
CA ALA A 76 20.17 15.79 2.70
C ALA A 76 21.01 14.51 2.76
N SER A 77 21.04 13.87 3.91
CA SER A 77 21.71 12.59 4.15
C SER A 77 20.84 11.41 3.77
N ARG A 78 19.54 11.48 4.14
CA ARG A 78 18.48 10.51 3.81
C ARG A 78 17.18 11.25 3.53
N VAL A 79 16.39 10.69 2.62
CA VAL A 79 15.01 11.13 2.38
C VAL A 79 14.13 9.91 2.25
N TYR A 80 13.02 9.88 2.98
CA TYR A 80 12.12 8.75 2.96
C TYR A 80 10.67 9.16 3.24
N ILE A 81 9.74 8.25 2.98
CA ILE A 81 8.32 8.46 3.23
C ILE A 81 7.83 7.46 4.26
N VAL A 82 7.30 8.00 5.36
CA VAL A 82 6.60 7.24 6.38
C VAL A 82 5.11 7.27 6.05
N GLN A 83 4.48 6.09 5.96
CA GLN A 83 3.05 5.96 5.72
C GLN A 83 2.36 5.25 6.88
N PRO A 84 1.23 5.80 7.37
CA PRO A 84 0.34 5.07 8.27
C PRO A 84 -0.39 3.99 7.50
N HIS A 85 -0.56 2.82 8.10
CA HIS A 85 -1.37 1.75 7.54
C HIS A 85 -2.06 0.96 8.66
N PRO A 86 -3.31 0.51 8.43
CA PRO A 86 -3.99 -0.38 9.36
C PRO A 86 -3.39 -1.79 9.25
N LEU A 87 -3.31 -2.47 10.40
CA LEU A 87 -3.04 -3.90 10.45
C LEU A 87 -3.91 -4.49 11.56
N LYS A 88 -4.94 -5.24 11.20
CA LYS A 88 -5.99 -5.73 12.10
C LYS A 88 -6.71 -4.54 12.78
N HIS A 89 -6.57 -4.40 14.10
CA HIS A 89 -7.24 -3.36 14.90
C HIS A 89 -6.30 -2.22 15.35
N SER A 90 -5.05 -2.21 14.87
CA SER A 90 -4.04 -1.23 15.26
C SER A 90 -3.51 -0.47 14.05
N ALA A 91 -3.01 0.72 14.28
CA ALA A 91 -2.35 1.54 13.26
C ALA A 91 -0.82 1.43 13.40
N PHE A 92 -0.16 1.30 12.27
CA PHE A 92 1.28 1.14 12.18
C PHE A 92 1.88 2.19 11.24
N LEU A 93 3.17 2.43 11.40
CA LEU A 93 3.98 3.23 10.50
C LEU A 93 4.98 2.35 9.77
N SER A 94 5.14 2.58 8.45
CA SER A 94 6.18 1.91 7.68
C SER A 94 6.83 2.86 6.69
N ILE A 95 8.14 2.68 6.46
CA ILE A 95 8.87 3.34 5.38
C ILE A 95 8.73 2.50 4.11
N GLN A 96 8.06 3.05 3.11
CA GLN A 96 7.90 2.40 1.81
C GLN A 96 9.01 2.78 0.83
N PHE A 97 9.35 4.05 0.78
CA PHE A 97 10.32 4.64 -0.13
C PHE A 97 11.44 5.29 0.68
N GLU A 98 12.68 5.00 0.32
CA GLU A 98 13.86 5.58 0.95
C GLU A 98 14.96 5.76 -0.08
N VAL A 99 15.60 6.94 -0.08
CA VAL A 99 16.84 7.24 -0.77
C VAL A 99 17.85 7.80 0.24
N LYS A 100 19.13 7.52 0.03
CA LYS A 100 20.18 7.93 0.96
C LYS A 100 21.50 8.10 0.27
N ARG A 101 22.41 8.88 0.87
CA ARG A 101 23.79 8.97 0.42
C ARG A 101 24.51 7.65 0.63
N ARG A 102 25.51 7.41 -0.21
CA ARG A 102 26.35 6.20 -0.13
C ARG A 102 27.08 6.16 1.23
N GLY A 103 27.09 4.98 1.84
CA GLY A 103 27.79 4.74 3.12
C GLY A 103 26.94 5.00 4.36
N LEU A 104 25.71 5.52 4.22
CA LEU A 104 24.79 5.67 5.34
C LEU A 104 23.90 4.43 5.50
N GLU A 105 23.55 4.14 6.74
CA GLU A 105 22.55 3.14 7.07
C GLU A 105 21.15 3.69 6.78
N GLY A 106 20.24 2.82 6.32
CA GLY A 106 18.86 3.20 6.03
C GLY A 106 17.96 3.03 7.22
N MET A 107 16.88 3.81 7.30
CA MET A 107 15.83 3.73 8.33
C MET A 107 14.77 2.67 8.02
N LYS A 108 14.67 2.25 6.74
CA LYS A 108 13.56 1.41 6.27
C LYS A 108 13.42 0.09 7.01
N MET A 109 14.53 -0.53 7.44
CA MET A 109 14.46 -1.82 8.14
C MET A 109 13.97 -1.67 9.57
N ASP A 110 14.21 -0.53 10.22
CA ASP A 110 13.85 -0.28 11.62
C ASP A 110 12.44 0.28 11.77
N VAL A 111 11.89 0.84 10.68
CA VAL A 111 10.52 1.38 10.65
C VAL A 111 9.67 0.56 9.67
N GLN A 112 9.53 -0.73 9.98
CA GLN A 112 8.58 -1.63 9.32
C GLN A 112 7.54 -2.09 10.33
N SER A 113 6.28 -1.70 10.10
CA SER A 113 5.16 -2.01 11.01
C SER A 113 5.42 -1.55 12.45
N LEU A 114 6.01 -0.35 12.61
CA LEU A 114 6.18 0.29 13.91
C LEU A 114 4.82 0.66 14.48
N PRO A 115 4.41 0.14 15.65
CA PRO A 115 3.13 0.51 16.25
C PRO A 115 3.07 2.02 16.52
N MET A 116 2.00 2.69 16.05
CA MET A 116 1.85 4.13 16.25
C MET A 116 1.79 4.52 17.72
N GLU A 117 1.36 3.61 18.59
CA GLU A 117 1.33 3.80 20.04
C GLU A 117 2.71 3.96 20.68
N GLU A 118 3.76 3.33 20.10
CA GLU A 118 5.14 3.48 20.58
C GLU A 118 5.72 4.88 20.33
N VAL A 119 5.18 5.60 19.35
CA VAL A 119 5.56 6.96 18.96
C VAL A 119 4.34 7.89 18.91
N ALA A 120 3.41 7.72 19.85
CA ALA A 120 2.08 8.34 19.82
C ALA A 120 2.12 9.87 19.74
N ALA A 121 2.97 10.50 20.55
CA ALA A 121 3.10 11.97 20.56
C ALA A 121 3.66 12.48 19.23
N PHE A 122 4.65 11.81 18.68
CA PHE A 122 5.26 12.18 17.41
C PHE A 122 4.33 11.92 16.22
N SER A 123 3.62 10.77 16.22
CA SER A 123 2.61 10.44 15.21
C SER A 123 1.48 11.48 15.17
N LYS A 124 1.03 11.94 16.35
CA LYS A 124 0.04 13.00 16.45
C LYS A 124 0.56 14.29 15.83
N GLN A 125 1.79 14.70 16.16
CA GLN A 125 2.41 15.89 15.57
C GLN A 125 2.49 15.80 14.05
N MET A 126 2.90 14.66 13.49
CA MET A 126 2.96 14.43 12.04
C MET A 126 1.58 14.51 11.36
N ALA A 127 0.54 14.03 12.04
CA ALA A 127 -0.83 14.06 11.52
C ALA A 127 -1.46 15.46 11.56
N GLU A 128 -1.11 16.28 12.55
CA GLU A 128 -1.70 17.61 12.76
C GLU A 128 -0.94 18.73 12.02
N ASN A 129 0.40 18.66 11.94
CA ASN A 129 1.22 19.73 11.37
C ASN A 129 1.54 19.48 9.89
N LEU A 130 1.35 20.51 9.06
CA LEU A 130 1.71 20.47 7.65
C LEU A 130 3.22 20.47 7.40
N TRP A 131 3.95 21.07 8.34
CA TRP A 131 5.39 21.22 8.32
C TRP A 131 5.98 21.18 9.71
N MET A 132 7.12 20.53 9.87
CA MET A 132 7.94 20.55 11.08
C MET A 132 9.40 20.53 10.67
N CYS A 133 10.22 21.32 11.36
CA CYS A 133 11.67 21.31 11.20
C CYS A 133 12.31 21.24 12.60
N PHE A 134 13.17 20.27 12.79
CA PHE A 134 13.95 20.07 14.00
C PHE A 134 15.43 20.20 13.63
N THR A 135 16.07 21.29 14.06
CA THR A 135 17.49 21.56 13.81
C THR A 135 18.40 20.87 14.84
N ASN A 136 17.83 20.44 15.96
CA ASN A 136 18.49 19.67 16.99
C ASN A 136 17.50 18.59 17.53
N ILE A 137 17.72 17.34 17.11
CA ILE A 137 16.85 16.21 17.49
C ILE A 137 16.85 16.00 19.01
N ASP A 138 18.01 16.12 19.67
CA ASP A 138 18.12 15.81 21.07
C ASP A 138 17.41 16.82 21.97
N GLU A 139 17.25 18.04 21.54
CA GLU A 139 16.57 19.10 22.29
C GLU A 139 15.10 19.24 21.93
N GLN A 140 14.78 19.12 20.64
CA GLN A 140 13.46 19.51 20.12
C GLN A 140 12.48 18.35 19.99
N VAL A 141 12.95 17.11 19.79
CA VAL A 141 12.06 15.94 19.71
C VAL A 141 11.76 15.45 21.14
N THR A 142 10.52 15.59 21.55
CA THR A 142 10.07 15.25 22.91
C THR A 142 9.68 13.77 23.05
N ASP A 143 9.22 13.13 21.97
CA ASP A 143 8.89 11.71 21.96
C ASP A 143 10.17 10.88 22.07
N ARG A 144 10.28 10.12 23.17
CA ARG A 144 11.49 9.38 23.51
C ARG A 144 11.82 8.31 22.48
N ARG A 145 10.81 7.60 21.95
CA ARG A 145 11.02 6.52 20.99
C ARG A 145 11.44 7.05 19.62
N ALA A 146 10.76 8.09 19.13
CA ALA A 146 11.10 8.78 17.89
C ALA A 146 12.51 9.38 17.97
N LYS A 147 12.84 10.07 19.07
CA LYS A 147 14.19 10.59 19.33
C LYS A 147 15.23 9.48 19.24
N SER A 148 15.02 8.36 19.96
CA SER A 148 15.95 7.23 19.98
C SER A 148 16.17 6.64 18.58
N LEU A 149 15.12 6.50 17.77
CA LEU A 149 15.21 6.03 16.39
C LEU A 149 16.05 6.98 15.53
N LEU A 150 15.77 8.28 15.56
CA LEU A 150 16.50 9.26 14.78
C LEU A 150 17.97 9.36 15.21
N SER A 151 18.23 9.46 16.52
CA SER A 151 19.59 9.60 17.05
C SER A 151 20.45 8.35 16.84
N SER A 152 19.86 7.13 16.90
CA SER A 152 20.61 5.88 16.65
C SER A 152 21.16 5.79 15.22
N HIS A 153 20.54 6.47 14.26
CA HIS A 153 20.99 6.59 12.88
C HIS A 153 21.83 7.85 12.62
N GLY A 154 22.23 8.55 13.67
CA GLY A 154 23.09 9.74 13.60
C GLY A 154 22.40 10.98 13.05
N THR A 155 21.07 11.01 13.06
CA THR A 155 20.30 12.19 12.60
C THR A 155 20.51 13.33 13.57
N LYS A 156 20.96 14.49 13.08
CA LYS A 156 21.10 15.73 13.86
C LYS A 156 19.93 16.67 13.66
N ALA A 157 19.48 16.77 12.40
CA ALA A 157 18.34 17.60 12.03
C ALA A 157 17.40 16.83 11.11
N VAL A 158 16.10 17.15 11.14
CA VAL A 158 15.10 16.58 10.24
C VAL A 158 14.02 17.59 9.90
N ALA A 159 13.68 17.68 8.63
CA ALA A 159 12.50 18.38 8.15
C ALA A 159 11.43 17.37 7.75
N ILE A 160 10.19 17.64 8.10
CA ILE A 160 9.07 16.73 7.88
C ILE A 160 7.93 17.46 7.20
N LYS A 161 7.49 16.97 6.04
CA LYS A 161 6.36 17.49 5.28
C LYS A 161 5.23 16.48 5.27
N LYS A 162 4.06 16.88 5.80
CA LYS A 162 2.85 16.08 5.73
C LYS A 162 2.35 15.94 4.30
N LEU A 163 1.91 14.74 3.95
CA LEU A 163 1.20 14.41 2.72
C LEU A 163 -0.26 14.12 3.07
N SER A 164 -1.19 14.77 2.37
CA SER A 164 -2.62 14.64 2.64
C SER A 164 -3.39 14.39 1.34
N SER A 165 -4.31 13.43 1.37
CA SER A 165 -5.31 13.26 0.31
C SER A 165 -6.64 13.76 0.85
N SER A 166 -7.15 14.85 0.31
CA SER A 166 -8.37 15.51 0.80
C SER A 166 -8.26 15.91 2.28
N ILE A 167 -8.72 15.08 3.19
CA ILE A 167 -8.72 15.32 4.65
C ILE A 167 -7.75 14.37 5.35
N ASP A 168 -7.43 13.23 4.74
CA ASP A 168 -6.70 12.14 5.37
C ASP A 168 -5.18 12.33 5.28
N TRP A 169 -4.50 11.99 6.37
CA TRP A 169 -3.05 11.87 6.40
C TRP A 169 -2.63 10.57 5.69
N VAL A 170 -1.99 10.70 4.51
CA VAL A 170 -1.53 9.56 3.71
C VAL A 170 -0.07 9.21 3.93
N GLY A 171 0.68 10.08 4.60
CA GLY A 171 2.09 9.88 4.91
C GLY A 171 2.80 11.19 5.22
N SER A 172 4.10 11.08 5.46
CA SER A 172 4.99 12.22 5.66
C SER A 172 6.33 11.98 4.99
N ILE A 173 6.87 13.01 4.31
CA ILE A 173 8.22 13.00 3.78
C ILE A 173 9.17 13.44 4.89
N PHE A 174 10.23 12.69 5.10
CA PHE A 174 11.33 13.00 6.00
C PHE A 174 12.56 13.35 5.18
N CYS A 175 13.17 14.49 5.50
CA CYS A 175 14.42 14.95 4.95
C CYS A 175 15.42 15.07 6.12
N GLU A 176 16.35 14.14 6.23
CA GLU A 176 17.26 14.01 7.37
C GLU A 176 18.68 14.46 7.04
N PHE A 177 19.31 15.01 8.06
CA PHE A 177 20.69 15.50 8.03
C PHE A 177 21.49 14.86 9.16
N THR A 178 22.57 14.16 8.84
CA THR A 178 23.53 13.59 9.79
C THR A 178 24.65 14.57 10.13
N GLU A 179 24.73 15.67 9.40
CA GLU A 179 25.60 16.82 9.63
C GLU A 179 24.75 18.07 9.84
N GLU A 180 25.37 19.22 10.07
CA GLU A 180 24.66 20.50 10.07
C GLU A 180 24.00 20.77 8.72
N MET A 181 22.77 21.29 8.75
CA MET A 181 22.05 21.72 7.55
C MET A 181 22.84 22.84 6.88
N LYS A 182 23.24 22.65 5.62
CA LYS A 182 23.96 23.64 4.82
C LYS A 182 23.05 24.59 4.06
N VAL A 183 21.77 24.18 3.93
CA VAL A 183 20.68 24.94 3.31
C VAL A 183 19.75 25.47 4.40
N THR A 184 19.07 26.56 4.10
CA THR A 184 18.13 27.16 5.06
C THR A 184 16.86 26.33 5.19
N GLU A 185 16.14 26.51 6.29
CA GLU A 185 14.84 25.84 6.50
C GLU A 185 13.84 26.21 5.39
N GLU A 186 13.85 27.47 4.95
CA GLU A 186 12.97 27.98 3.89
C GLU A 186 13.24 27.29 2.56
N GLU A 187 14.52 27.09 2.19
CA GLU A 187 14.90 26.36 0.97
C GLU A 187 14.44 24.91 1.03
N VAL A 188 14.66 24.21 2.16
CA VAL A 188 14.20 22.84 2.37
C VAL A 188 12.66 22.77 2.29
N HIS A 189 11.98 23.72 2.93
CA HIS A 189 10.52 23.78 2.91
C HIS A 189 9.98 23.97 1.50
N GLN A 190 10.58 24.87 0.71
CA GLN A 190 10.17 25.13 -0.67
C GLN A 190 10.31 23.88 -1.54
N VAL A 191 11.49 23.25 -1.54
CA VAL A 191 11.74 22.03 -2.33
C VAL A 191 10.75 20.93 -1.95
N MET A 192 10.58 20.66 -0.65
CA MET A 192 9.65 19.63 -0.18
C MET A 192 8.19 19.97 -0.49
N HIS A 193 7.81 21.23 -0.50
CA HIS A 193 6.48 21.66 -0.88
C HIS A 193 6.19 21.45 -2.37
N GLU A 194 7.14 21.78 -3.24
CA GLU A 194 7.02 21.61 -4.68
C GLU A 194 6.81 20.14 -5.07
N VAL A 195 7.54 19.22 -4.44
CA VAL A 195 7.48 17.80 -4.78
C VAL A 195 6.33 17.05 -4.09
N ALA A 196 5.81 17.60 -2.99
CA ALA A 196 4.80 16.93 -2.17
C ALA A 196 3.55 16.53 -2.97
N MET A 197 3.10 17.39 -3.89
CA MET A 197 1.95 17.12 -4.75
C MET A 197 2.18 15.91 -5.66
N ASN A 198 3.34 15.85 -6.31
CA ASN A 198 3.70 14.74 -7.18
C ASN A 198 3.81 13.43 -6.39
N ILE A 199 4.39 13.47 -5.20
CA ILE A 199 4.54 12.30 -4.34
C ILE A 199 3.17 11.80 -3.88
N GLN A 200 2.33 12.67 -3.29
CA GLN A 200 1.07 12.23 -2.66
C GLN A 200 0.10 11.56 -3.63
N TYR A 201 0.03 11.99 -4.90
CA TYR A 201 -0.83 11.38 -5.91
C TYR A 201 -0.31 10.05 -6.46
N ASN A 202 0.97 9.75 -6.22
CA ASN A 202 1.63 8.54 -6.71
C ASN A 202 1.92 7.51 -5.60
N LEU A 203 1.56 7.82 -4.35
CA LEU A 203 1.69 6.87 -3.25
C LEU A 203 0.66 5.73 -3.35
N PRO A 204 1.04 4.50 -2.98
CA PRO A 204 0.09 3.42 -2.84
C PRO A 204 -0.90 3.72 -1.70
N GLU A 205 -2.19 3.58 -1.96
CA GLU A 205 -3.21 3.61 -0.90
C GLU A 205 -3.20 2.26 -0.18
N PHE A 206 -3.04 2.29 1.14
CA PHE A 206 -3.32 1.13 1.99
C PHE A 206 -4.82 1.05 2.22
N LYS A 207 -5.50 0.25 1.39
CA LYS A 207 -6.89 -0.14 1.66
C LYS A 207 -6.87 -1.39 2.54
N GLU A 208 -7.69 -1.42 3.59
CA GLU A 208 -8.02 -2.68 4.24
C GLU A 208 -8.50 -3.65 3.15
N GLU A 209 -7.85 -4.81 3.03
CA GLU A 209 -8.44 -5.92 2.30
C GLU A 209 -9.71 -6.30 3.08
N LYS A 210 -10.84 -5.75 2.66
CA LYS A 210 -12.14 -6.30 3.07
C LYS A 210 -12.11 -7.75 2.64
N GLU A 211 -12.14 -8.64 3.62
CA GLU A 211 -12.22 -10.08 3.42
C GLU A 211 -13.32 -10.36 2.39
N ILE A 212 -12.91 -10.84 1.21
CA ILE A 212 -13.81 -11.27 0.12
C ILE A 212 -14.40 -12.66 0.50
N PHE A 213 -14.73 -12.86 1.77
CA PHE A 213 -15.30 -14.09 2.29
C PHE A 213 -16.61 -13.83 3.04
N GLU A 214 -17.50 -13.01 2.47
CA GLU A 214 -18.91 -13.01 2.85
C GLU A 214 -19.76 -12.93 1.60
N SER A 215 -20.02 -14.11 0.97
CA SER A 215 -21.26 -14.42 0.23
C SER A 215 -21.24 -15.88 -0.23
#